data_713276de5df110c311d8052f5c45e952
#
_entry.id   713276de5df110c311d8052f5c45e952
#
_cell.length_a   1.000
_cell.length_b   1.000
_cell.length_c   1.000
_cell.angle_alpha   90.00
_cell.angle_beta   90.00
_cell.angle_gamma   90.00
#
_symmetry.space_group_name_H-M   'P 1'
#
loop_
_entity.id
_entity.type
_entity.pdbx_description
1 polymer ?
#
loop_
_entity_poly.entity_id
_entity_poly.type
_entity_poly.pdbx_seq_one_letter_code
_entity_poly.pdbx_strand_id
1 'polypeptide(L)'
;MANTSVYRFIGPTTAITVSGTSSTAVTITPAGNDQINYCGILNTGANPVAITIAPVVQGSGTAPAAVLPTGGNSSQSFVLGVAMSQPTVLAVPPSFAITAIGTSGTLYVLPMVDQN
;
A
#
# COMPACT_ATOMS: atom_id res chain seq x y z
N MET A 1 -18.38 -24.47 3.22
CA MET A 1 -17.86 -23.75 4.39
C MET A 1 -17.59 -22.30 4.01
N ALA A 2 -18.13 -21.41 4.79
CA ALA A 2 -17.87 -20.01 4.56
C ALA A 2 -16.45 -19.70 4.98
N ASN A 3 -15.67 -19.19 4.07
CA ASN A 3 -14.30 -18.79 4.37
C ASN A 3 -14.25 -17.30 4.51
N THR A 4 -14.78 -16.83 5.62
CA THR A 4 -14.65 -15.43 5.94
C THR A 4 -13.27 -15.21 6.50
N SER A 5 -12.42 -14.59 5.72
CA SER A 5 -11.09 -14.26 6.17
C SER A 5 -11.15 -13.07 7.11
N VAL A 6 -10.55 -13.25 8.26
CA VAL A 6 -10.44 -12.18 9.24
C VAL A 6 -8.97 -11.79 9.29
N TYR A 7 -8.70 -10.51 9.12
CA TYR A 7 -7.34 -10.00 9.08
C TYR A 7 -7.00 -9.35 10.42
N ARG A 8 -5.78 -9.54 10.85
CA ARG A 8 -5.27 -8.98 12.10
C ARG A 8 -4.17 -7.96 11.79
N PHE A 9 -4.24 -6.82 12.44
CA PHE A 9 -3.18 -5.82 12.32
C PHE A 9 -1.93 -6.33 13.03
N ILE A 10 -0.78 -6.20 12.38
CA ILE A 10 0.48 -6.69 12.94
C ILE A 10 1.56 -5.62 12.94
N GLY A 11 1.18 -4.39 12.86
CA GLY A 11 2.13 -3.30 12.93
C GLY A 11 1.42 -1.96 12.92
N PRO A 12 2.17 -0.87 13.00
CA PRO A 12 1.57 0.46 12.98
C PRO A 12 1.06 0.80 11.58
N THR A 13 0.05 1.66 11.56
CA THR A 13 -0.40 2.26 10.31
C THR A 13 0.60 3.32 9.89
N THR A 14 1.05 3.25 8.65
CA THR A 14 1.96 4.24 8.09
C THR A 14 1.19 5.21 7.22
N ALA A 15 1.41 6.50 7.43
CA ALA A 15 0.81 7.55 6.61
C ALA A 15 1.83 8.02 5.58
N ILE A 16 1.43 8.06 4.31
CA ILE A 16 2.28 8.51 3.22
C ILE A 16 1.66 9.77 2.64
N THR A 17 2.44 10.85 2.60
CA THR A 17 2.00 12.08 1.97
C THR A 17 2.03 11.91 0.46
N VAL A 18 0.90 12.18 -0.19
CA VAL A 18 0.74 12.01 -1.63
C VAL A 18 0.83 13.38 -2.31
N SER A 19 1.60 13.44 -3.38
CA SER A 19 1.72 14.66 -4.18
C SER A 19 1.83 14.28 -5.65
N GLY A 20 1.95 15.27 -6.52
CA GLY A 20 2.10 15.05 -7.95
C GLY A 20 3.43 14.45 -8.35
N THR A 21 4.34 14.25 -7.40
CA THR A 21 5.59 13.53 -7.60
C THR A 21 5.55 12.27 -6.76
N SER A 22 6.02 11.16 -7.33
CA SER A 22 6.04 9.88 -6.59
C SER A 22 6.80 10.05 -5.27
N SER A 23 6.24 9.51 -4.20
CA SER A 23 6.91 9.51 -2.90
C SER A 23 8.18 8.68 -2.97
N THR A 24 9.08 8.91 -2.01
CA THR A 24 10.18 7.98 -1.81
C THR A 24 9.62 6.64 -1.33
N ALA A 25 10.36 5.58 -1.55
CA ALA A 25 9.93 4.26 -1.12
C ALA A 25 9.89 4.21 0.41
N VAL A 26 8.77 3.72 0.93
CA VAL A 26 8.57 3.54 2.36
C VAL A 26 8.52 2.06 2.64
N THR A 27 9.39 1.57 3.53
CA THR A 27 9.41 0.18 3.92
C THR A 27 8.37 -0.05 5.00
N ILE A 28 7.52 -1.04 4.79
CA ILE A 28 6.47 -1.41 5.75
C ILE A 28 6.94 -2.66 6.48
N THR A 29 7.01 -2.57 7.81
CA THR A 29 7.45 -3.68 8.64
C THR A 29 6.41 -3.96 9.70
N PRO A 30 6.27 -5.24 10.10
CA PRO A 30 5.35 -5.58 11.18
C PRO A 30 5.96 -5.24 12.54
N ALA A 31 5.11 -5.21 13.55
CA ALA A 31 5.58 -5.16 14.92
C ALA A 31 6.02 -6.56 15.33
N GLY A 32 7.16 -6.65 16.00
CA GLY A 32 7.66 -7.93 16.48
C GLY A 32 8.16 -8.83 15.35
N ASN A 33 7.90 -10.12 15.48
CA ASN A 33 8.43 -11.13 14.57
C ASN A 33 7.39 -11.66 13.58
N ASP A 34 6.25 -11.01 13.47
CA ASP A 34 5.21 -11.44 12.54
C ASP A 34 5.65 -11.21 11.10
N GLN A 35 5.14 -12.07 10.22
CA GLN A 35 5.37 -11.94 8.78
C GLN A 35 4.14 -11.31 8.14
N ILE A 36 4.36 -10.26 7.35
CA ILE A 36 3.27 -9.60 6.66
C ILE A 36 2.83 -10.47 5.49
N ASN A 37 1.52 -10.74 5.39
CA ASN A 37 0.95 -11.43 4.24
C ASN A 37 0.07 -10.52 3.41
N TYR A 38 -0.54 -9.53 4.03
CA TYR A 38 -1.48 -8.62 3.38
C TYR A 38 -1.22 -7.20 3.85
N CYS A 39 -1.64 -6.25 3.06
CA CYS A 39 -1.72 -4.87 3.53
C CYS A 39 -3.09 -4.30 3.23
N GLY A 40 -3.59 -3.50 4.14
CA GLY A 40 -4.77 -2.69 3.91
C GLY A 40 -4.32 -1.29 3.49
N ILE A 41 -4.93 -0.77 2.43
CA ILE A 41 -4.55 0.53 1.89
C ILE A 41 -5.80 1.38 1.80
N LEU A 42 -5.73 2.58 2.35
CA LEU A 42 -6.88 3.47 2.45
C LEU A 42 -6.53 4.86 1.95
N ASN A 43 -7.24 5.31 0.93
CA ASN A 43 -7.14 6.68 0.43
C ASN A 43 -8.41 7.44 0.80
N THR A 44 -8.30 8.33 1.78
CA THR A 44 -9.45 9.09 2.25
C THR A 44 -9.58 10.44 1.55
N GLY A 45 -8.66 10.76 0.65
CA GLY A 45 -8.67 12.05 -0.04
C GLY A 45 -9.65 12.12 -1.19
N ALA A 46 -9.70 13.27 -1.82
CA ALA A 46 -10.64 13.55 -2.91
C ALA A 46 -10.06 13.22 -4.29
N ASN A 47 -8.80 12.80 -4.35
CA ASN A 47 -8.11 12.51 -5.61
C ASN A 47 -7.61 11.08 -5.62
N PRO A 48 -7.60 10.41 -6.80
CA PRO A 48 -7.08 9.05 -6.87
C PRO A 48 -5.59 9.00 -6.59
N VAL A 49 -5.14 7.87 -6.10
CA VAL A 49 -3.74 7.62 -5.77
C VAL A 49 -3.29 6.34 -6.48
N ALA A 50 -2.16 6.40 -7.13
CA ALA A 50 -1.53 5.22 -7.71
C ALA A 50 -0.37 4.78 -6.82
N ILE A 51 -0.24 3.47 -6.63
CA ILE A 51 0.81 2.90 -5.77
C ILE A 51 1.60 1.85 -6.52
N THR A 52 2.85 1.69 -6.13
CA THR A 52 3.70 0.60 -6.60
C THR A 52 4.31 -0.09 -5.38
N ILE A 53 4.24 -1.42 -5.38
CA ILE A 53 4.74 -2.23 -4.27
C ILE A 53 5.84 -3.15 -4.80
N ALA A 54 6.92 -3.27 -4.03
CA ALA A 54 8.01 -4.17 -4.38
C ALA A 54 8.54 -4.86 -3.12
N PRO A 55 9.05 -6.09 -3.25
CA PRO A 55 9.62 -6.77 -2.10
C PRO A 55 10.89 -6.07 -1.61
N VAL A 56 11.13 -6.16 -0.30
CA VAL A 56 12.36 -5.70 0.31
C VAL A 56 13.33 -6.88 0.34
N VAL A 57 14.51 -6.69 -0.22
CA VAL A 57 15.54 -7.71 -0.28
C VAL A 57 16.73 -7.24 0.54
N GLN A 58 17.15 -8.08 1.50
CA GLN A 58 18.33 -7.83 2.33
C GLN A 58 18.28 -6.49 3.08
N GLY A 59 17.09 -6.13 3.55
CA GLY A 59 16.92 -4.91 4.33
C GLY A 59 16.90 -3.63 3.53
N SER A 60 17.01 -3.74 2.22
CA SER A 60 16.97 -2.59 1.32
C SER A 60 15.61 -2.51 0.65
N GLY A 61 14.85 -1.48 0.97
CA GLY A 61 13.51 -1.30 0.41
C GLY A 61 13.52 -0.28 -0.69
N THR A 62 13.43 -0.75 -1.94
CA THR A 62 13.26 0.14 -3.08
C THR A 62 12.05 -0.35 -3.87
N ALA A 63 11.15 0.57 -4.15
CA ALA A 63 10.05 0.32 -5.07
C ALA A 63 10.19 1.30 -6.23
N PRO A 64 9.83 0.88 -7.45
CA PRO A 64 9.82 1.82 -8.56
C PRO A 64 8.91 3.00 -8.28
N ALA A 65 9.19 4.12 -8.90
CA ALA A 65 8.34 5.30 -8.78
C ALA A 65 6.92 4.95 -9.25
N ALA A 66 5.93 5.40 -8.50
CA ALA A 66 4.55 5.23 -8.90
C ALA A 66 4.23 6.19 -10.04
N VAL A 67 3.41 5.72 -10.98
CA VAL A 67 2.98 6.52 -12.14
C VAL A 67 1.47 6.41 -12.25
N LEU A 68 0.79 7.53 -12.20
CA LEU A 68 -0.65 7.56 -12.40
C LEU A 68 -0.95 7.38 -13.89
N PRO A 69 -1.65 6.31 -14.29
CA PRO A 69 -1.93 6.11 -15.70
C PRO A 69 -2.89 7.18 -16.21
N THR A 70 -2.63 7.67 -17.42
CA THR A 70 -3.47 8.65 -18.07
C THR A 70 -4.03 8.05 -19.35
N GLY A 71 -5.04 8.70 -19.93
CA GLY A 71 -5.76 8.16 -21.07
C GLY A 71 -4.85 7.63 -22.16
N GLY A 72 -5.05 6.38 -22.55
CA GLY A 72 -4.27 5.74 -23.60
C GLY A 72 -2.96 5.13 -23.13
N ASN A 73 -2.52 5.38 -21.91
CA ASN A 73 -1.25 4.86 -21.39
C ASN A 73 -1.52 3.94 -20.22
N SER A 74 -0.65 2.96 -20.05
CA SER A 74 -0.69 2.05 -18.91
C SER A 74 0.52 2.28 -18.02
N SER A 75 0.40 1.86 -16.77
CA SER A 75 1.52 1.87 -15.85
C SER A 75 1.43 0.62 -15.00
N GLN A 76 2.51 0.33 -14.27
CA GLN A 76 2.53 -0.83 -13.36
C GLN A 76 2.00 -0.49 -11.98
N SER A 77 1.47 0.70 -11.81
CA SER A 77 0.93 1.13 -10.52
C SER A 77 -0.54 0.73 -10.40
N PHE A 78 -0.95 0.40 -9.18
CA PHE A 78 -2.34 0.08 -8.86
C PHE A 78 -3.04 1.36 -8.43
N VAL A 79 -4.22 1.64 -9.02
CA VAL A 79 -4.93 2.90 -8.74
C VAL A 79 -6.00 2.66 -7.70
N LEU A 80 -5.99 3.49 -6.66
CA LEU A 80 -7.00 3.50 -5.61
C LEU A 80 -8.01 4.60 -5.90
N GLY A 81 -9.28 4.30 -5.60
CA GLY A 81 -10.35 5.28 -5.73
C GLY A 81 -10.26 6.38 -4.67
N VAL A 82 -11.26 7.26 -4.70
CA VAL A 82 -11.32 8.43 -3.80
C VAL A 82 -12.26 8.15 -2.63
N ALA A 83 -12.06 8.91 -1.54
CA ALA A 83 -12.96 8.92 -0.39
C ALA A 83 -13.32 7.51 0.08
N MET A 84 -12.30 6.65 0.20
CA MET A 84 -12.52 5.26 0.58
C MET A 84 -12.98 5.18 2.03
N SER A 85 -14.04 4.44 2.28
CA SER A 85 -14.54 4.20 3.63
C SER A 85 -14.00 2.89 4.21
N GLN A 86 -13.46 2.02 3.36
CA GLN A 86 -12.88 0.75 3.77
C GLN A 86 -11.57 0.54 3.04
N PRO A 87 -10.58 -0.06 3.68
CA PRO A 87 -9.31 -0.31 3.02
C PRO A 87 -9.44 -1.38 1.94
N THR A 88 -8.63 -1.25 0.91
CA THR A 88 -8.42 -2.32 -0.07
C THR A 88 -7.34 -3.22 0.48
N VAL A 89 -7.60 -4.53 0.49
CA VAL A 89 -6.66 -5.51 1.03
C VAL A 89 -5.95 -6.19 -0.12
N LEU A 90 -4.62 -6.12 -0.10
CA LEU A 90 -3.77 -6.71 -1.13
C LEU A 90 -2.82 -7.71 -0.51
N ALA A 91 -2.57 -8.82 -1.22
CA ALA A 91 -1.49 -9.72 -0.86
C ALA A 91 -0.16 -9.07 -1.19
N VAL A 92 0.78 -9.14 -0.29
CA VAL A 92 2.08 -8.49 -0.44
C VAL A 92 3.20 -9.44 -0.03
N PRO A 93 4.44 -9.18 -0.45
CA PRO A 93 5.58 -9.91 0.06
C PRO A 93 5.73 -9.73 1.57
N PRO A 94 6.42 -10.65 2.26
CA PRO A 94 6.56 -10.59 3.72
C PRO A 94 7.14 -9.27 4.25
N SER A 95 8.00 -8.65 3.49
CA SER A 95 8.45 -7.27 3.71
C SER A 95 8.36 -6.55 2.40
N PHE A 96 7.82 -5.36 2.40
CA PHE A 96 7.63 -4.66 1.15
C PHE A 96 7.87 -3.16 1.32
N ALA A 97 8.18 -2.53 0.19
CA ALA A 97 8.27 -1.08 0.09
C ALA A 97 7.19 -0.59 -0.85
N ILE A 98 6.71 0.61 -0.62
CA ILE A 98 5.61 1.19 -1.37
C ILE A 98 5.93 2.63 -1.74
N THR A 99 5.58 2.99 -2.97
CA THR A 99 5.60 4.38 -3.43
C THR A 99 4.18 4.78 -3.83
N ALA A 100 3.88 6.07 -3.77
CA ALA A 100 2.55 6.57 -4.09
C ALA A 100 2.65 7.91 -4.80
N ILE A 101 1.70 8.15 -5.70
CA ILE A 101 1.57 9.40 -6.45
C ILE A 101 0.09 9.73 -6.63
N GLY A 102 -0.23 11.00 -6.66
CA GLY A 102 -1.58 11.49 -6.90
C GLY A 102 -1.52 12.99 -7.09
N THR A 103 -2.57 13.69 -6.67
CA THR A 103 -2.56 15.15 -6.68
C THR A 103 -2.19 15.68 -5.30
N SER A 104 -2.88 15.19 -4.29
CA SER A 104 -2.60 15.56 -2.90
C SER A 104 -3.34 14.59 -2.00
N GLY A 105 -2.99 14.57 -0.73
CA GLY A 105 -3.71 13.77 0.25
C GLY A 105 -2.77 12.90 1.06
N THR A 106 -3.38 11.98 1.80
CA THR A 106 -2.66 11.05 2.65
C THR A 106 -3.15 9.64 2.37
N LEU A 107 -2.20 8.74 2.19
CA LEU A 107 -2.46 7.32 2.02
C LEU A 107 -2.10 6.60 3.30
N TYR A 108 -2.99 5.75 3.80
CA TYR A 108 -2.75 4.96 5.00
C TYR A 108 -2.48 3.52 4.61
N VAL A 109 -1.42 2.94 5.15
CA VAL A 109 -0.99 1.58 4.84
C VAL A 109 -0.87 0.81 6.14
N LEU A 110 -1.55 -0.33 6.22
CA LEU A 110 -1.57 -1.18 7.41
C LEU A 110 -1.03 -2.57 7.06
N PRO A 111 0.00 -3.04 7.75
CA PRO A 111 0.40 -4.44 7.58
C PRO A 111 -0.59 -5.36 8.30
N MET A 112 -0.93 -6.47 7.67
CA MET A 112 -1.92 -7.40 8.19
C MET A 112 -1.49 -8.84 7.93
N VAL A 113 -2.05 -9.73 8.71
CA VAL A 113 -1.88 -11.17 8.54
C VAL A 113 -3.24 -11.82 8.65
N ASP A 114 -3.37 -12.97 8.00
CA ASP A 114 -4.58 -13.77 8.09
C ASP A 114 -4.72 -14.31 9.51
N GLN A 115 -5.91 -14.19 10.07
CA GLN A 115 -6.17 -14.65 11.42
C GLN A 115 -6.32 -16.18 11.51
N ASN A 116 -6.63 -16.81 10.42
CA ASN A 116 -6.87 -18.27 10.40
C ASN A 116 -5.60 -19.08 10.66
#